data_af9936a2bbe457c1532dafb67e539a48
#
_entry.id   af9936a2bbe457c1532dafb67e539a48
#
_cell.length_a   1.000
_cell.length_b   1.000
_cell.length_c   1.000
_cell.angle_alpha   90.00
_cell.angle_beta   90.00
_cell.angle_gamma   90.00
#
_symmetry.space_group_name_H-M   'P 1'
#
loop_
_entity.id
_entity.type
_entity.pdbx_description
1 polymer ?
#
loop_
_entity_poly.entity_id
_entity_poly.type
_entity_poly.pdbx_seq_one_letter_code
_entity_poly.pdbx_strand_id
1 'polypeptide(L)'
;MVERFFFSSTKQMHKGDEKSTQIILLSGPPSCGKTSLLFQFAFNESVEYSGDVVFICNKRKLESKPPFLSQGVEPSSDVFQHIQMKYLEDDEGIKKYFAAFHLYETFPIAVIIDDFGDFFNDRHCQERYGNARGRDLAMVRALALCQDAMTHANERLQNRTPCKLLLSDTHHGDSPRLLFIYKRWISSIFTIKGGYDFFKVIVRRHFF
;
A
#
# COMPACT_ATOMS: atom_id res chain seq x y z
N MET A 1 -8.92 10.24 5.83
CA MET A 1 -7.86 9.30 5.37
C MET A 1 -6.52 10.01 5.09
N VAL A 2 -6.49 11.19 4.46
CA VAL A 2 -5.23 11.97 4.28
C VAL A 2 -4.56 12.25 5.62
N GLU A 3 -5.33 12.55 6.65
CA GLU A 3 -4.84 12.84 8.01
C GLU A 3 -4.06 11.68 8.61
N ARG A 4 -4.37 10.42 8.25
CA ARG A 4 -3.64 9.24 8.75
C ARG A 4 -2.21 9.11 8.24
N PHE A 5 -1.86 9.82 7.18
CA PHE A 5 -0.48 9.88 6.71
C PHE A 5 0.35 10.91 7.48
N PHE A 6 -0.28 11.89 8.13
CA PHE A 6 0.43 13.04 8.67
C PHE A 6 0.33 13.19 10.19
N PHE A 7 -0.72 12.65 10.83
CA PHE A 7 -0.96 12.91 12.25
C PHE A 7 -1.15 11.62 13.04
N SER A 8 -0.44 11.51 14.16
CA SER A 8 -0.73 10.55 15.22
C SER A 8 -1.78 11.18 16.16
N SER A 9 -2.98 11.44 15.70
CA SER A 9 -4.00 12.01 16.58
C SER A 9 -5.42 11.60 16.25
N THR A 10 -6.01 11.07 17.27
CA THR A 10 -7.39 10.82 17.56
C THR A 10 -8.31 11.95 17.11
N LYS A 11 -8.94 11.83 15.96
CA LYS A 11 -10.25 12.45 15.73
C LYS A 11 -11.11 11.54 14.88
N GLN A 12 -12.23 11.15 15.47
CA GLN A 12 -13.32 10.40 14.90
C GLN A 12 -13.63 10.87 13.48
N MET A 13 -13.42 10.00 12.51
CA MET A 13 -14.01 10.17 11.20
C MET A 13 -15.39 9.53 11.19
N HIS A 14 -16.36 10.28 10.70
CA HIS A 14 -17.75 9.89 10.51
C HIS A 14 -17.87 8.47 9.93
N LYS A 15 -18.67 7.67 10.64
CA LYS A 15 -19.28 6.44 10.13
C LYS A 15 -20.18 6.83 8.96
N GLY A 16 -19.70 6.63 7.76
CA GLY A 16 -20.45 6.80 6.53
C GLY A 16 -19.96 5.76 5.54
N ASP A 17 -20.78 4.76 5.36
CA ASP A 17 -20.94 3.87 4.21
C ASP A 17 -19.73 3.26 3.50
N GLU A 18 -19.88 1.98 3.37
CA GLU A 18 -19.52 1.02 2.33
C GLU A 18 -18.61 -0.11 2.78
N LYS A 19 -19.21 -1.31 2.77
CA LYS A 19 -18.57 -2.63 2.79
C LYS A 19 -17.71 -2.91 1.54
N SER A 20 -17.25 -1.88 0.84
CA SER A 20 -16.41 -2.08 -0.34
C SER A 20 -14.95 -2.28 0.08
N THR A 21 -14.34 -3.28 -0.48
CA THR A 21 -12.90 -3.55 -0.34
C THR A 21 -12.11 -2.30 -0.75
N GLN A 22 -11.47 -1.63 0.22
CA GLN A 22 -10.70 -0.42 -0.06
C GLN A 22 -9.29 -0.77 -0.47
N ILE A 23 -9.00 -0.65 -1.76
CA ILE A 23 -7.63 -0.60 -2.27
C ILE A 23 -7.27 0.85 -2.56
N ILE A 24 -6.17 1.30 -1.99
CA ILE A 24 -5.73 2.69 -2.03
C ILE A 24 -4.35 2.75 -2.68
N LEU A 25 -4.11 3.74 -3.52
CA LEU A 25 -2.80 4.03 -4.11
C LEU A 25 -2.28 5.37 -3.63
N LEU A 26 -1.05 5.38 -3.10
CA LEU A 26 -0.25 6.58 -2.87
C LEU A 26 0.78 6.70 -4.00
N SER A 27 0.63 7.69 -4.85
CA SER A 27 1.49 7.91 -6.02
C SER A 27 2.30 9.20 -5.87
N GLY A 28 3.52 9.21 -6.36
CA GLY A 28 4.36 10.41 -6.31
C GLY A 28 5.72 10.24 -6.98
N PRO A 29 6.47 11.33 -7.18
CA PRO A 29 7.80 11.28 -7.78
C PRO A 29 8.79 10.50 -6.90
N PRO A 30 9.97 10.14 -7.44
CA PRO A 30 11.03 9.54 -6.65
C PRO A 30 11.39 10.42 -5.46
N SER A 31 11.72 9.79 -4.33
CA SER A 31 12.21 10.48 -3.10
C SER A 31 11.28 11.56 -2.51
N CYS A 32 9.97 11.51 -2.81
CA CYS A 32 8.98 12.42 -2.22
C CYS A 32 8.45 11.98 -0.85
N GLY A 33 9.08 11.00 -0.20
CA GLY A 33 8.70 10.56 1.15
C GLY A 33 7.57 9.53 1.21
N LYS A 34 7.18 8.87 0.09
CA LYS A 34 6.11 7.85 0.08
C LYS A 34 6.31 6.78 1.15
N THR A 35 7.50 6.15 1.19
CA THR A 35 7.82 5.11 2.16
C THR A 35 7.64 5.59 3.60
N SER A 36 8.08 6.81 3.92
CA SER A 36 7.87 7.40 5.25
C SER A 36 6.39 7.61 5.58
N LEU A 37 5.60 8.05 4.61
CA LEU A 37 4.16 8.20 4.78
C LEU A 37 3.46 6.85 4.96
N LEU A 38 3.91 5.79 4.26
CA LEU A 38 3.41 4.44 4.45
C LEU A 38 3.72 3.90 5.85
N PHE A 39 4.92 4.15 6.37
CA PHE A 39 5.27 3.79 7.74
C PHE A 39 4.44 4.56 8.77
N GLN A 40 4.23 5.86 8.56
CA GLN A 40 3.34 6.64 9.41
C GLN A 40 1.91 6.10 9.39
N PHE A 41 1.41 5.72 8.21
CA PHE A 41 0.10 5.09 8.10
C PHE A 41 0.05 3.76 8.86
N ALA A 42 1.07 2.88 8.70
CA ALA A 42 1.16 1.62 9.41
C ALA A 42 1.13 1.83 10.94
N PHE A 43 1.93 2.77 11.43
CA PHE A 43 1.98 3.13 12.83
C PHE A 43 0.61 3.60 13.34
N ASN A 44 -0.03 4.53 12.65
CA ASN A 44 -1.32 5.08 13.05
C ASN A 44 -2.44 4.03 13.04
N GLU A 45 -2.46 3.12 12.06
CA GLU A 45 -3.43 2.01 12.03
C GLU A 45 -3.21 1.07 13.22
N SER A 46 -1.96 0.69 13.52
CA SER A 46 -1.65 -0.18 14.67
C SER A 46 -2.01 0.47 16.00
N VAL A 47 -1.78 1.77 16.17
CA VAL A 47 -2.16 2.51 17.39
C VAL A 47 -3.68 2.53 17.55
N GLU A 48 -4.41 2.83 16.47
CA GLU A 48 -5.87 3.05 16.55
C GLU A 48 -6.64 1.75 16.75
N TYR A 49 -6.21 0.66 16.10
CA TYR A 49 -6.96 -0.60 16.09
C TYR A 49 -6.31 -1.72 16.86
N SER A 50 -5.12 -1.51 17.44
CA SER A 50 -4.33 -2.52 18.18
C SER A 50 -4.20 -3.84 17.41
N GLY A 51 -3.93 -3.75 16.11
CA GLY A 51 -3.86 -4.89 15.21
C GLY A 51 -2.60 -4.90 14.36
N ASP A 52 -2.31 -6.07 13.78
CA ASP A 52 -1.11 -6.26 12.98
C ASP A 52 -1.24 -5.62 11.60
N VAL A 53 -0.17 -5.01 11.15
CA VAL A 53 0.01 -4.47 9.79
C VAL A 53 1.12 -5.24 9.10
N VAL A 54 0.88 -5.70 7.88
CA VAL A 54 1.93 -6.31 7.04
C VAL A 54 2.48 -5.25 6.08
N PHE A 55 3.79 -5.02 6.15
CA PHE A 55 4.49 -4.08 5.29
C PHE A 55 5.40 -4.83 4.30
N ILE A 56 4.99 -4.87 3.03
CA ILE A 56 5.68 -5.55 1.94
C ILE A 56 6.56 -4.56 1.19
N CYS A 57 7.85 -4.85 1.07
CA CYS A 57 8.79 -4.01 0.34
C CYS A 57 10.00 -4.80 -0.19
N ASN A 58 10.79 -4.17 -1.04
CA ASN A 58 12.11 -4.70 -1.41
C ASN A 58 13.14 -4.33 -0.35
N LYS A 59 13.79 -5.35 0.25
CA LYS A 59 14.76 -5.18 1.33
C LYS A 59 15.89 -4.20 0.98
N ARG A 60 16.53 -4.40 -0.18
CA ARG A 60 17.66 -3.58 -0.61
C ARG A 60 17.30 -2.11 -0.78
N LYS A 61 16.09 -1.82 -1.29
CA LYS A 61 15.60 -0.45 -1.43
C LYS A 61 15.36 0.21 -0.08
N LEU A 62 14.72 -0.50 0.84
CA LEU A 62 14.46 0.00 2.18
C LEU A 62 15.75 0.29 2.94
N GLU A 63 16.75 -0.62 2.86
CA GLU A 63 18.05 -0.44 3.51
C GLU A 63 18.87 0.72 2.90
N SER A 64 18.77 0.92 1.57
CA SER A 64 19.48 2.01 0.89
C SER A 64 18.90 3.41 1.16
N LYS A 65 17.58 3.47 1.46
CA LYS A 65 16.83 4.70 1.74
C LYS A 65 15.82 4.44 2.86
N PRO A 66 16.29 4.37 4.11
CA PRO A 66 15.40 4.12 5.23
C PRO A 66 14.35 5.24 5.38
N PRO A 67 13.12 4.89 5.80
CA PRO A 67 12.08 5.87 6.01
C PRO A 67 12.40 6.78 7.20
N PHE A 68 11.96 8.02 7.12
CA PHE A 68 11.96 8.92 8.26
C PHE A 68 10.69 8.69 9.08
N LEU A 69 10.84 8.58 10.39
CA LEU A 69 9.71 8.57 11.30
C LEU A 69 9.26 10.02 11.56
N SER A 70 7.95 10.21 11.69
CA SER A 70 7.42 11.52 12.05
C SER A 70 7.86 11.95 13.43
N GLN A 71 7.94 13.25 13.64
CA GLN A 71 8.28 13.84 14.93
C GLN A 71 7.28 13.35 16.00
N GLY A 72 7.78 12.88 17.14
CA GLY A 72 6.98 12.32 18.22
C GLY A 72 6.69 10.83 18.14
N VAL A 73 7.18 10.11 17.11
CA VAL A 73 7.18 8.66 17.06
C VAL A 73 8.51 8.13 17.59
N GLU A 74 8.47 7.44 18.72
CA GLU A 74 9.67 6.84 19.31
C GLU A 74 9.99 5.51 18.62
N PRO A 75 11.23 5.28 18.14
CA PRO A 75 11.61 4.03 17.51
C PRO A 75 11.50 2.79 18.43
N SER A 76 11.53 2.98 19.74
CA SER A 76 11.37 1.96 20.77
C SER A 76 9.92 1.62 21.12
N SER A 77 8.95 2.27 20.45
CA SER A 77 7.54 2.03 20.72
C SER A 77 7.13 0.57 20.43
N ASP A 78 6.41 -0.05 21.36
CA ASP A 78 5.87 -1.42 21.21
C ASP A 78 4.94 -1.57 20.00
N VAL A 79 4.39 -0.47 19.51
CA VAL A 79 3.57 -0.43 18.30
C VAL A 79 4.29 -1.02 17.08
N PHE A 80 5.62 -0.87 17.00
CA PHE A 80 6.40 -1.45 15.90
C PHE A 80 6.43 -2.98 15.91
N GLN A 81 6.14 -3.64 17.02
CA GLN A 81 6.01 -5.10 17.08
C GLN A 81 4.80 -5.61 16.30
N HIS A 82 3.80 -4.75 16.08
CA HIS A 82 2.63 -5.03 15.26
C HIS A 82 2.85 -4.74 13.76
N ILE A 83 4.01 -4.19 13.37
CA ILE A 83 4.34 -3.94 11.97
C ILE A 83 5.26 -5.04 11.47
N GLN A 84 4.67 -6.03 10.80
CA GLN A 84 5.40 -7.18 10.27
C GLN A 84 6.01 -6.85 8.90
N MET A 85 7.34 -6.80 8.85
CA MET A 85 8.07 -6.56 7.61
C MET A 85 8.12 -7.83 6.76
N LYS A 86 7.68 -7.75 5.49
CA LYS A 86 7.78 -8.84 4.53
C LYS A 86 8.58 -8.40 3.31
N TYR A 87 9.74 -9.02 3.12
CA TYR A 87 10.61 -8.70 2.00
C TYR A 87 10.31 -9.61 0.81
N LEU A 88 9.94 -9.01 -0.31
CA LEU A 88 9.71 -9.70 -1.58
C LEU A 88 10.61 -9.08 -2.66
N GLU A 89 10.95 -9.86 -3.67
CA GLU A 89 11.89 -9.44 -4.72
C GLU A 89 11.19 -9.14 -6.05
N ASP A 90 10.12 -9.88 -6.38
CA ASP A 90 9.46 -9.82 -7.68
C ASP A 90 7.93 -9.99 -7.61
N ASP A 91 7.29 -9.96 -8.77
CA ASP A 91 5.84 -10.14 -8.94
C ASP A 91 5.34 -11.53 -8.51
N GLU A 92 6.18 -12.57 -8.59
CA GLU A 92 5.82 -13.91 -8.13
C GLU A 92 5.66 -13.96 -6.60
N GLY A 93 6.53 -13.25 -5.87
CA GLY A 93 6.42 -13.09 -4.44
C GLY A 93 5.09 -12.46 -4.03
N ILE A 94 4.68 -11.39 -4.72
CA ILE A 94 3.38 -10.73 -4.50
C ILE A 94 2.22 -11.71 -4.77
N LYS A 95 2.24 -12.39 -5.93
CA LYS A 95 1.19 -13.35 -6.30
C LYS A 95 1.08 -14.49 -5.30
N LYS A 96 2.19 -15.08 -4.88
CA LYS A 96 2.21 -16.16 -3.87
C LYS A 96 1.64 -15.71 -2.53
N TYR A 97 2.00 -14.51 -2.09
CA TYR A 97 1.49 -13.95 -0.84
C TYR A 97 -0.04 -13.84 -0.84
N PHE A 98 -0.61 -13.21 -1.87
CA PHE A 98 -2.06 -13.02 -1.94
C PHE A 98 -2.82 -14.29 -2.31
N ALA A 99 -2.25 -15.19 -3.12
CA ALA A 99 -2.86 -16.48 -3.39
C ALA A 99 -2.99 -17.36 -2.12
N ALA A 100 -2.05 -17.23 -1.18
CA ALA A 100 -2.07 -17.94 0.10
C ALA A 100 -2.85 -17.21 1.21
N PHE A 101 -3.41 -16.03 0.93
CA PHE A 101 -4.03 -15.17 1.96
C PHE A 101 -5.22 -15.84 2.65
N HIS A 102 -5.95 -16.67 1.94
CA HIS A 102 -7.10 -17.43 2.46
C HIS A 102 -6.71 -18.48 3.52
N LEU A 103 -5.42 -18.84 3.63
CA LEU A 103 -4.91 -19.79 4.62
C LEU A 103 -4.64 -19.16 6.00
N TYR A 104 -4.71 -17.83 6.09
CA TYR A 104 -4.50 -17.17 7.38
C TYR A 104 -5.69 -17.39 8.31
N GLU A 105 -5.41 -17.74 9.57
CA GLU A 105 -6.43 -17.83 10.63
C GLU A 105 -6.85 -16.45 11.12
N THR A 106 -5.90 -15.51 11.16
CA THR A 106 -6.13 -14.11 11.55
C THR A 106 -5.64 -13.19 10.44
N PHE A 107 -6.44 -12.19 10.11
CA PHE A 107 -6.11 -11.23 9.06
C PHE A 107 -5.53 -9.95 9.66
N PRO A 108 -4.50 -9.35 9.01
CA PRO A 108 -4.00 -8.05 9.40
C PRO A 108 -5.06 -6.97 9.17
N ILE A 109 -4.99 -5.88 9.93
CA ILE A 109 -5.88 -4.72 9.73
C ILE A 109 -5.51 -3.91 8.49
N ALA A 110 -4.24 -4.01 8.05
CA ALA A 110 -3.79 -3.43 6.79
C ALA A 110 -2.64 -4.24 6.18
N VAL A 111 -2.63 -4.30 4.86
CA VAL A 111 -1.47 -4.74 4.07
C VAL A 111 -0.98 -3.54 3.28
N ILE A 112 0.31 -3.27 3.34
CA ILE A 112 0.96 -2.15 2.67
C ILE A 112 1.99 -2.72 1.71
N ILE A 113 2.02 -2.22 0.47
CA ILE A 113 3.04 -2.60 -0.52
C ILE A 113 3.74 -1.33 -1.02
N ASP A 114 5.02 -1.22 -0.70
CA ASP A 114 5.83 -0.08 -1.13
C ASP A 114 6.40 -0.30 -2.53
N ASP A 115 6.28 0.74 -3.39
CA ASP A 115 6.71 0.75 -4.79
C ASP A 115 6.19 -0.47 -5.59
N PHE A 116 4.87 -0.70 -5.57
CA PHE A 116 4.20 -1.85 -6.20
C PHE A 116 4.58 -2.05 -7.67
N GLY A 117 4.67 -0.97 -8.46
CA GLY A 117 5.04 -1.04 -9.88
C GLY A 117 6.44 -1.60 -10.12
N ASP A 118 7.34 -1.47 -9.15
CA ASP A 118 8.74 -1.90 -9.29
C ASP A 118 8.88 -3.43 -9.31
N PHE A 119 7.98 -4.17 -8.64
CA PHE A 119 7.95 -5.64 -8.67
C PHE A 119 7.71 -6.19 -10.09
N PHE A 120 7.09 -5.40 -10.97
CA PHE A 120 6.84 -5.76 -12.38
C PHE A 120 7.90 -5.20 -13.34
N ASN A 121 8.80 -4.39 -12.84
CA ASN A 121 9.96 -3.86 -13.58
C ASN A 121 11.28 -4.54 -13.18
N ASP A 122 11.24 -5.47 -12.24
CA ASP A 122 12.39 -6.28 -11.84
C ASP A 122 12.90 -7.15 -13.00
N ARG A 123 14.19 -7.48 -12.97
CA ARG A 123 14.86 -8.27 -14.00
C ARG A 123 14.19 -9.64 -14.20
N HIS A 124 13.84 -10.33 -13.13
CA HIS A 124 13.20 -11.65 -13.21
C HIS A 124 11.82 -11.58 -13.86
N CYS A 125 11.05 -10.53 -13.57
CA CYS A 125 9.78 -10.27 -14.22
C CYS A 125 9.97 -9.95 -15.71
N GLN A 126 11.00 -9.15 -16.06
CA GLN A 126 11.33 -8.83 -17.44
C GLN A 126 11.74 -10.07 -18.25
N GLU A 127 12.60 -10.92 -17.70
CA GLU A 127 13.01 -12.18 -18.33
C GLU A 127 11.82 -13.13 -18.54
N ARG A 128 10.90 -13.21 -17.58
CA ARG A 128 9.72 -14.08 -17.60
C ARG A 128 8.69 -13.69 -18.66
N TYR A 129 8.45 -12.39 -18.80
CA TYR A 129 7.37 -11.89 -19.68
C TYR A 129 7.85 -11.32 -21.01
N GLY A 130 9.14 -11.06 -21.19
CA GLY A 130 9.77 -10.66 -22.44
C GLY A 130 9.34 -9.31 -23.05
N ASN A 131 8.19 -8.76 -22.66
CA ASN A 131 7.65 -7.51 -23.20
C ASN A 131 6.78 -6.73 -22.19
N ALA A 132 6.51 -5.46 -22.51
CA ALA A 132 5.76 -4.56 -21.64
C ALA A 132 4.32 -5.07 -21.40
N ARG A 133 3.64 -5.57 -22.43
CA ARG A 133 2.25 -6.06 -22.31
C ARG A 133 2.14 -7.27 -21.39
N GLY A 134 3.13 -8.16 -21.43
CA GLY A 134 3.18 -9.31 -20.51
C GLY A 134 3.33 -8.86 -19.05
N ARG A 135 4.16 -7.85 -18.79
CA ARG A 135 4.32 -7.27 -17.45
C ARG A 135 3.06 -6.54 -16.97
N ASP A 136 2.40 -5.80 -17.86
CA ASP A 136 1.11 -5.16 -17.56
C ASP A 136 0.06 -6.20 -17.18
N LEU A 137 0.01 -7.33 -17.89
CA LEU A 137 -0.89 -8.45 -17.57
C LEU A 137 -0.53 -9.12 -16.24
N ALA A 138 0.77 -9.25 -15.93
CA ALA A 138 1.21 -9.76 -14.62
C ALA A 138 0.73 -8.85 -13.48
N MET A 139 0.82 -7.54 -13.67
CA MET A 139 0.32 -6.54 -12.71
C MET A 139 -1.20 -6.63 -12.53
N VAL A 140 -1.96 -6.76 -13.63
CA VAL A 140 -3.43 -6.97 -13.56
C VAL A 140 -3.78 -8.22 -12.78
N ARG A 141 -3.06 -9.34 -13.00
CA ARG A 141 -3.27 -10.59 -12.25
C ARG A 141 -2.96 -10.44 -10.77
N ALA A 142 -1.89 -9.73 -10.43
CA ALA A 142 -1.56 -9.44 -9.03
C ALA A 142 -2.62 -8.58 -8.35
N LEU A 143 -3.13 -7.54 -9.02
CA LEU A 143 -4.22 -6.70 -8.51
C LEU A 143 -5.52 -7.49 -8.33
N ALA A 144 -5.83 -8.42 -9.24
CA ALA A 144 -6.99 -9.30 -9.10
C ALA A 144 -6.87 -10.20 -7.86
N LEU A 145 -5.70 -10.80 -7.63
CA LEU A 145 -5.43 -11.58 -6.42
C LEU A 145 -5.50 -10.72 -5.14
N CYS A 146 -5.00 -9.49 -5.19
CA CYS A 146 -5.12 -8.54 -4.08
C CYS A 146 -6.59 -8.25 -3.76
N GLN A 147 -7.40 -7.98 -4.78
CA GLN A 147 -8.84 -7.70 -4.62
C GLN A 147 -9.56 -8.89 -4.00
N ASP A 148 -9.33 -10.09 -4.53
CA ASP A 148 -9.93 -11.34 -4.06
C ASP A 148 -9.54 -11.62 -2.60
N ALA A 149 -8.27 -11.51 -2.27
CA ALA A 149 -7.75 -11.69 -0.91
C ALA A 149 -8.38 -10.70 0.09
N MET A 150 -8.49 -9.41 -0.28
CA MET A 150 -9.11 -8.40 0.58
C MET A 150 -10.60 -8.64 0.74
N THR A 151 -11.31 -9.04 -0.32
CA THR A 151 -12.72 -9.38 -0.26
C THR A 151 -12.95 -10.56 0.68
N HIS A 152 -12.17 -11.64 0.51
CA HIS A 152 -12.24 -12.83 1.37
C HIS A 152 -11.99 -12.50 2.84
N ALA A 153 -10.93 -11.71 3.14
CA ALA A 153 -10.63 -11.30 4.51
C ALA A 153 -11.80 -10.51 5.13
N ASN A 154 -12.34 -9.55 4.38
CA ASN A 154 -13.40 -8.68 4.87
C ASN A 154 -14.74 -9.41 5.04
N GLU A 155 -15.04 -10.40 4.23
CA GLU A 155 -16.17 -11.30 4.44
C GLU A 155 -16.04 -12.10 5.74
N ARG A 156 -14.83 -12.56 6.08
CA ARG A 156 -14.57 -13.28 7.32
C ARG A 156 -14.52 -12.39 8.56
N LEU A 157 -14.08 -11.15 8.42
CA LEU A 157 -14.02 -10.20 9.54
C LEU A 157 -15.38 -9.66 9.97
N GLN A 158 -16.41 -9.76 9.16
CA GLN A 158 -17.83 -9.39 9.36
C GLN A 158 -18.06 -8.05 10.09
N ASN A 159 -17.92 -8.00 11.41
CA ASN A 159 -18.18 -6.82 12.25
C ASN A 159 -16.90 -6.21 12.87
N ARG A 160 -15.72 -6.63 12.43
CA ARG A 160 -14.43 -6.09 12.88
C ARG A 160 -13.92 -5.00 11.92
N THR A 161 -12.83 -4.38 12.29
CA THR A 161 -12.14 -3.43 11.39
C THR A 161 -11.77 -4.11 10.08
N PRO A 162 -12.20 -3.59 8.93
CA PRO A 162 -11.90 -4.21 7.65
C PRO A 162 -10.40 -4.14 7.34
N CYS A 163 -9.87 -5.21 6.76
CA CYS A 163 -8.51 -5.24 6.23
C CYS A 163 -8.41 -4.27 5.04
N LYS A 164 -7.43 -3.38 5.07
CA LYS A 164 -7.18 -2.37 4.04
C LYS A 164 -5.96 -2.76 3.22
N LEU A 165 -5.95 -2.43 1.94
CA LEU A 165 -4.77 -2.55 1.10
C LEU A 165 -4.31 -1.17 0.64
N LEU A 166 -3.06 -0.82 0.98
CA LEU A 166 -2.42 0.41 0.58
C LEU A 166 -1.20 0.10 -0.29
N LEU A 167 -1.21 0.59 -1.52
CA LEU A 167 -0.11 0.47 -2.46
C LEU A 167 0.61 1.81 -2.57
N SER A 168 1.92 1.83 -2.77
CA SER A 168 2.59 2.99 -3.34
C SER A 168 3.15 2.71 -4.73
N ASP A 169 3.28 3.77 -5.53
CA ASP A 169 3.94 3.69 -6.83
C ASP A 169 4.70 4.98 -7.15
N THR A 170 5.80 4.81 -7.85
CA THR A 170 6.68 5.92 -8.26
C THR A 170 6.40 6.27 -9.72
N HIS A 171 6.25 7.57 -10.01
CA HIS A 171 6.09 8.06 -11.37
C HIS A 171 6.98 9.27 -11.66
N HIS A 172 7.32 9.41 -12.94
CA HIS A 172 8.00 10.58 -13.49
C HIS A 172 6.97 11.36 -14.31
N GLY A 173 6.55 12.54 -13.84
CA GLY A 173 5.51 13.35 -14.48
C GLY A 173 4.26 13.50 -13.60
N ASP A 174 3.10 13.77 -14.20
CA ASP A 174 1.90 14.18 -13.48
C ASP A 174 1.02 13.04 -12.96
N SER A 175 1.29 11.79 -13.38
CA SER A 175 0.47 10.65 -13.00
C SER A 175 1.23 9.33 -13.11
N PRO A 176 0.78 8.25 -12.42
CA PRO A 176 1.34 6.92 -12.56
C PRO A 176 1.37 6.44 -14.01
N ARG A 177 2.48 5.80 -14.42
CA ARG A 177 2.65 5.28 -15.78
C ARG A 177 1.52 4.35 -16.20
N LEU A 178 1.03 3.52 -15.29
CA LEU A 178 -0.02 2.54 -15.54
C LEU A 178 -1.36 2.95 -14.90
N LEU A 179 -1.63 4.27 -14.89
CA LEU A 179 -2.84 4.83 -14.29
C LEU A 179 -4.14 4.16 -14.81
N PHE A 180 -4.17 3.77 -16.10
CA PHE A 180 -5.32 3.09 -16.69
C PHE A 180 -5.58 1.70 -16.08
N ILE A 181 -4.53 0.98 -15.65
CA ILE A 181 -4.66 -0.27 -14.89
C ILE A 181 -5.16 0.04 -13.48
N TYR A 182 -4.50 0.96 -12.78
CA TYR A 182 -4.85 1.31 -11.41
C TYR A 182 -6.30 1.77 -11.27
N LYS A 183 -6.80 2.59 -12.19
CA LYS A 183 -8.19 3.07 -12.16
C LYS A 183 -9.24 1.97 -12.14
N ARG A 184 -8.93 0.78 -12.65
CA ARG A 184 -9.87 -0.35 -12.69
C ARG A 184 -9.97 -1.09 -11.34
N TRP A 185 -8.98 -0.97 -10.47
CA TRP A 185 -8.86 -1.78 -9.26
C TRP A 185 -8.86 -0.96 -7.97
N ILE A 186 -8.57 0.31 -8.08
CA ILE A 186 -8.25 1.17 -6.94
C ILE A 186 -9.35 2.17 -6.71
N SER A 187 -9.91 2.16 -5.50
CA SER A 187 -11.00 3.03 -5.09
C SER A 187 -10.57 4.49 -4.89
N SER A 188 -9.33 4.72 -4.45
CA SER A 188 -8.83 6.07 -4.17
C SER A 188 -7.36 6.19 -4.52
N ILE A 189 -7.01 7.21 -5.31
CA ILE A 189 -5.64 7.53 -5.69
C ILE A 189 -5.24 8.85 -5.05
N PHE A 190 -4.21 8.80 -4.19
CA PHE A 190 -3.57 9.97 -3.60
C PHE A 190 -2.29 10.27 -4.37
N THR A 191 -2.16 11.47 -4.90
CA THR A 191 -0.97 11.87 -5.65
C THR A 191 -0.22 12.94 -4.89
N ILE A 192 1.06 12.67 -4.59
CA ILE A 192 1.97 13.66 -4.04
C ILE A 192 2.50 14.50 -5.20
N LYS A 193 2.29 15.80 -5.16
CA LYS A 193 2.92 16.75 -6.08
C LYS A 193 4.01 17.51 -5.35
N GLY A 194 5.21 17.49 -5.90
CA GLY A 194 6.31 18.33 -5.44
C GLY A 194 6.14 19.77 -5.94
N GLY A 195 6.31 20.75 -5.05
CA GLY A 195 6.56 22.16 -5.38
C GLY A 195 7.94 22.56 -4.87
N TYR A 196 8.44 23.74 -5.25
CA TYR A 196 9.79 24.19 -4.87
C TYR A 196 10.00 24.28 -3.35
N ASP A 197 8.91 24.46 -2.55
CA ASP A 197 9.01 24.62 -1.09
C ASP A 197 8.11 23.66 -0.28
N PHE A 198 7.25 22.85 -0.91
CA PHE A 198 6.34 21.95 -0.18
C PHE A 198 5.78 20.84 -1.05
N PHE A 199 5.39 19.72 -0.41
CA PHE A 199 4.65 18.65 -1.05
C PHE A 199 3.15 18.83 -0.81
N LYS A 200 2.35 18.71 -1.88
CA LYS A 200 0.89 18.72 -1.81
C LYS A 200 0.34 17.35 -2.18
N VAL A 201 -0.53 16.82 -1.33
CA VAL A 201 -1.27 15.59 -1.63
C VAL A 201 -2.59 15.95 -2.32
N ILE A 202 -2.78 15.45 -3.53
CA ILE A 202 -4.03 15.58 -4.29
C ILE A 202 -4.76 14.26 -4.25
N VAL A 203 -6.02 14.30 -3.83
CA VAL A 203 -6.89 13.12 -3.75
C VAL A 203 -7.77 13.05 -4.99
N ARG A 204 -7.73 11.92 -5.68
CA ARG A 204 -8.70 11.59 -6.74
C ARG A 204 -9.46 10.33 -6.31
N ARG A 205 -10.76 10.43 -6.13
CA ARG A 205 -11.63 9.28 -5.90
C ARG A 205 -12.22 8.84 -7.23
N HIS A 206 -12.17 7.56 -7.49
CA HIS A 206 -12.88 6.94 -8.59
C HIS A 206 -14.02 6.12 -7.98
N PHE A 207 -15.25 6.49 -8.32
CA PHE A 207 -16.45 5.70 -8.00
C PHE A 207 -16.69 4.77 -9.19
N PHE A 208 -16.85 3.50 -8.95
CA PHE A 208 -17.30 2.50 -9.92
C PHE A 208 -18.74 2.14 -9.65
#